data_124a160c68028fc2bd623fdd909784a9
#
_entry.id   124a160c68028fc2bd623fdd909784a9
#
_cell.length_a   1.000
_cell.length_b   1.000
_cell.length_c   1.000
_cell.angle_alpha   90.00
_cell.angle_beta   90.00
_cell.angle_gamma   90.00
#
_symmetry.space_group_name_H-M   'P 1'
#
loop_
_entity.id
_entity.type
_entity.pdbx_description
1 polymer ?
#
loop_
_entity_poly.entity_id
_entity_poly.type
_entity_poly.pdbx_seq_one_letter_code
_entity_poly.pdbx_strand_id
1 'polypeptide(L)'
;MKDRILIYQDYTMHNFGLAKTLQEKHDCDLFAIIDVTDNMNKFFQKQKIVKYEKTWFLYDYIKKNHKPNLDYLSKFEKKYGIELWKLANNDRIFFKYNMYYNFSETEILSILEQECRLF
;
A
#
# COMPACT_ATOMS: atom_id res chain seq x y z
N MET A 1 -14.84 -25.33 14.80
CA MET A 1 -14.74 -24.40 13.64
C MET A 1 -13.39 -23.72 13.69
N LYS A 2 -12.65 -23.75 12.59
CA LYS A 2 -11.36 -23.03 12.52
C LYS A 2 -11.57 -21.53 12.47
N ASP A 3 -10.72 -20.80 13.17
CA ASP A 3 -10.68 -19.36 13.05
C ASP A 3 -10.21 -18.94 11.65
N ARG A 4 -10.79 -17.88 11.14
CA ARG A 4 -10.39 -17.26 9.89
C ARG A 4 -9.68 -15.97 10.21
N ILE A 5 -8.42 -15.88 9.79
CA ILE A 5 -7.57 -14.73 10.09
C ILE A 5 -7.14 -14.07 8.80
N LEU A 6 -7.38 -12.78 8.67
CA LEU A 6 -6.93 -11.97 7.55
C LEU A 6 -5.66 -11.23 7.95
N ILE A 7 -4.60 -11.43 7.19
CA ILE A 7 -3.32 -10.75 7.37
C ILE A 7 -3.20 -9.66 6.31
N TYR A 8 -2.89 -8.46 6.74
CA TYR A 8 -2.45 -7.40 5.84
C TYR A 8 -0.93 -7.46 5.74
N GLN A 9 -0.45 -7.82 4.55
CA GLN A 9 0.97 -8.02 4.29
C GLN A 9 1.51 -6.90 3.42
N ASP A 10 2.38 -6.09 4.00
CA ASP A 10 3.15 -5.07 3.30
C ASP A 10 4.62 -5.52 3.13
N TYR A 11 5.52 -4.56 3.04
CA TYR A 11 6.97 -4.85 2.92
C TYR A 11 7.60 -5.36 4.22
N THR A 12 6.90 -5.30 5.34
CA THR A 12 7.46 -5.71 6.61
C THR A 12 7.40 -7.23 6.76
N MET A 13 8.52 -7.84 7.05
CA MET A 13 8.60 -9.28 7.25
C MET A 13 8.02 -9.72 8.59
N HIS A 14 7.73 -8.80 9.50
CA HIS A 14 7.08 -9.10 10.78
C HIS A 14 5.72 -9.75 10.58
N ASN A 15 4.90 -9.23 9.68
CA ASN A 15 3.58 -9.78 9.40
C ASN A 15 3.68 -11.16 8.76
N PHE A 16 4.69 -11.38 7.94
CA PHE A 16 4.94 -12.70 7.36
C PHE A 16 5.35 -13.72 8.43
N GLY A 17 6.24 -13.33 9.34
CA GLY A 17 6.63 -14.15 10.48
C GLY A 17 5.46 -14.45 11.42
N LEU A 18 4.59 -13.46 11.65
CA LEU A 18 3.37 -13.66 12.42
C LEU A 18 2.45 -14.70 11.76
N ALA A 19 2.24 -14.56 10.46
CA ALA A 19 1.43 -15.51 9.69
C ALA A 19 1.99 -16.94 9.80
N LYS A 20 3.30 -17.09 9.70
CA LYS A 20 3.97 -18.37 9.86
C LYS A 20 3.75 -18.95 11.26
N THR A 21 3.91 -18.14 12.28
CA THR A 21 3.69 -18.54 13.68
C THR A 21 2.26 -18.97 13.91
N LEU A 22 1.29 -18.22 13.40
CA LEU A 22 -0.12 -18.58 13.51
C LEU A 22 -0.42 -19.90 12.82
N GLN A 23 0.15 -20.12 11.64
CA GLN A 23 -0.03 -21.37 10.91
C GLN A 23 0.51 -22.57 11.68
N GLU A 24 1.63 -22.43 12.38
CA GLU A 24 2.26 -23.52 13.09
C GLU A 24 1.63 -23.81 14.48
N LYS A 25 1.14 -22.77 15.15
CA LYS A 25 0.70 -22.85 16.55
C LYS A 25 -0.81 -22.81 16.75
N HIS A 26 -1.54 -22.42 15.74
CA HIS A 26 -3.00 -22.28 15.83
C HIS A 26 -3.67 -23.03 14.68
N ASP A 27 -4.79 -23.62 14.97
CA ASP A 27 -5.63 -24.26 13.95
C ASP A 27 -6.53 -23.19 13.32
N CYS A 28 -6.00 -22.49 12.30
CA CYS A 28 -6.71 -21.39 11.66
C CYS A 28 -6.49 -21.42 10.15
N ASP A 29 -7.44 -20.82 9.43
CA ASP A 29 -7.32 -20.56 8.01
C ASP A 29 -6.82 -19.14 7.81
N LEU A 30 -5.72 -19.00 7.07
CA LEU A 30 -5.09 -17.70 6.82
C LEU A 30 -5.48 -17.16 5.45
N PHE A 31 -5.81 -15.90 5.42
CA PHE A 31 -6.09 -15.12 4.23
C PHE A 31 -5.17 -13.90 4.25
N ALA A 32 -4.78 -13.41 3.08
CA ALA A 32 -3.88 -12.27 3.04
C ALA A 32 -4.25 -11.25 1.96
N ILE A 33 -4.19 -9.98 2.32
CA ILE A 33 -4.12 -8.88 1.38
C ILE A 33 -2.64 -8.52 1.25
N ILE A 34 -2.11 -8.66 0.04
CA ILE A 34 -0.70 -8.43 -0.26
C ILE A 34 -0.57 -7.03 -0.88
N ASP A 35 0.02 -6.12 -0.14
CA ASP A 35 0.21 -4.73 -0.54
C ASP A 35 1.70 -4.43 -0.74
N VAL A 36 2.23 -4.96 -1.82
CA VAL A 36 3.62 -4.79 -2.23
C VAL A 36 3.69 -4.62 -3.74
N THR A 37 4.82 -4.14 -4.24
CA THR A 37 5.04 -3.92 -5.67
C THR A 37 6.19 -4.78 -6.20
N ASP A 38 6.24 -4.94 -7.52
CA ASP A 38 7.36 -5.53 -8.27
C ASP A 38 7.88 -6.87 -7.73
N ASN A 39 9.15 -6.92 -7.37
CA ASN A 39 9.83 -8.16 -6.97
C ASN A 39 9.21 -8.81 -5.73
N MET A 40 8.76 -8.01 -4.77
CA MET A 40 8.11 -8.55 -3.58
C MET A 40 6.76 -9.18 -3.92
N ASN A 41 6.04 -8.62 -4.88
CA ASN A 41 4.80 -9.22 -5.36
C ASN A 41 5.05 -10.61 -5.94
N LYS A 42 6.09 -10.74 -6.75
CA LYS A 42 6.53 -12.04 -7.31
C LYS A 42 6.92 -13.03 -6.22
N PHE A 43 7.63 -12.56 -5.20
CA PHE A 43 7.99 -13.39 -4.06
C PHE A 43 6.75 -13.97 -3.38
N PHE A 44 5.77 -13.13 -3.04
CA PHE A 44 4.55 -13.59 -2.38
C PHE A 44 3.68 -14.49 -3.26
N GLN A 45 3.72 -14.33 -4.58
CA GLN A 45 3.02 -15.23 -5.50
C GLN A 45 3.65 -16.63 -5.53
N LYS A 46 4.96 -16.73 -5.38
CA LYS A 46 5.72 -17.98 -5.53
C LYS A 46 6.05 -18.67 -4.21
N GLN A 47 5.93 -17.97 -3.08
CA GLN A 47 6.34 -18.52 -1.80
C GLN A 47 5.48 -19.70 -1.38
N LYS A 48 6.07 -20.64 -0.66
CA LYS A 48 5.40 -21.81 -0.09
C LYS A 48 5.63 -21.95 1.42
N ILE A 49 6.15 -20.90 2.04
CA ILE A 49 6.47 -20.90 3.47
C ILE A 49 5.20 -20.80 4.31
N VAL A 50 4.30 -19.91 3.92
CA VAL A 50 2.99 -19.74 4.55
C VAL A 50 1.92 -20.16 3.56
N LYS A 51 1.02 -21.02 4.00
CA LYS A 51 -0.13 -21.43 3.19
C LYS A 51 -1.30 -20.48 3.49
N TYR A 52 -1.64 -19.66 2.51
CA TYR A 52 -2.86 -18.87 2.55
C TYR A 52 -3.98 -19.60 1.79
N GLU A 53 -5.16 -19.60 2.34
CA GLU A 53 -6.33 -20.15 1.66
C GLU A 53 -6.72 -19.29 0.46
N LYS A 54 -6.55 -17.96 0.59
CA LYS A 54 -6.74 -17.03 -0.50
C LYS A 54 -5.88 -15.79 -0.28
N THR A 55 -5.38 -15.24 -1.37
CA THR A 55 -4.60 -13.99 -1.38
C THR A 55 -5.20 -13.01 -2.37
N TRP A 56 -5.13 -11.75 -2.02
CA TRP A 56 -5.50 -10.65 -2.90
C TRP A 56 -4.28 -9.76 -3.08
N PHE A 57 -3.82 -9.62 -4.32
CA PHE A 57 -2.67 -8.80 -4.68
C PHE A 57 -3.15 -7.40 -5.04
N LEU A 58 -3.06 -6.49 -4.08
CA LEU A 58 -3.61 -5.14 -4.20
C LEU A 58 -2.99 -4.36 -5.35
N TYR A 59 -1.68 -4.48 -5.55
CA TYR A 59 -0.98 -3.79 -6.64
C TYR A 59 -1.53 -4.19 -8.01
N ASP A 60 -1.72 -5.48 -8.24
CA ASP A 60 -2.25 -5.96 -9.52
C ASP A 60 -3.67 -5.48 -9.75
N TYR A 61 -4.48 -5.48 -8.68
CA TYR A 61 -5.85 -4.98 -8.74
C TYR A 61 -5.89 -3.49 -9.07
N ILE A 62 -5.10 -2.67 -8.38
CA ILE A 62 -5.03 -1.22 -8.58
C ILE A 62 -4.54 -0.92 -9.99
N LYS A 63 -3.45 -1.56 -10.42
CA LYS A 63 -2.89 -1.37 -11.76
C LYS A 63 -3.89 -1.68 -12.86
N LYS A 64 -4.70 -2.71 -12.67
CA LYS A 64 -5.70 -3.14 -13.66
C LYS A 64 -6.94 -2.27 -13.68
N ASN A 65 -7.42 -1.83 -12.51
CA ASN A 65 -8.75 -1.26 -12.36
C ASN A 65 -8.76 0.23 -12.05
N HIS A 66 -7.67 0.77 -11.54
CA HIS A 66 -7.64 2.18 -11.12
C HIS A 66 -7.40 3.12 -12.29
N LYS A 67 -8.25 4.13 -12.40
CA LYS A 67 -8.07 5.27 -13.31
C LYS A 67 -8.14 6.54 -12.48
N PRO A 68 -7.06 7.34 -12.43
CA PRO A 68 -7.08 8.60 -11.69
C PRO A 68 -8.19 9.51 -12.21
N ASN A 69 -8.98 10.06 -11.31
CA ASN A 69 -10.01 11.02 -11.65
C ASN A 69 -9.58 12.42 -11.19
N LEU A 70 -8.83 13.09 -12.05
CA LEU A 70 -8.29 14.43 -11.75
C LEU A 70 -9.39 15.48 -11.63
N ASP A 71 -10.48 15.35 -12.38
CA ASP A 71 -11.65 16.23 -12.24
C ASP A 71 -12.26 16.13 -10.85
N TYR A 72 -12.45 14.93 -10.35
CA TYR A 72 -12.95 14.71 -9.00
C TYR A 72 -12.04 15.35 -7.96
N LEU A 73 -10.74 15.13 -8.08
CA LEU A 73 -9.76 15.71 -7.14
C LEU A 73 -9.77 17.24 -7.18
N SER A 74 -9.85 17.83 -8.37
CA SER A 74 -9.94 19.27 -8.53
C SER A 74 -11.21 19.86 -7.89
N LYS A 75 -12.33 19.21 -8.08
CA LYS A 75 -13.60 19.59 -7.46
C LYS A 75 -13.55 19.45 -5.94
N PHE A 76 -12.93 18.40 -5.46
CA PHE A 76 -12.72 18.16 -4.04
C PHE A 76 -11.89 19.28 -3.41
N GLU A 77 -10.78 19.65 -4.04
CA GLU A 77 -9.94 20.77 -3.58
C GLU A 77 -10.73 22.07 -3.49
N LYS A 78 -11.51 22.37 -4.52
CA LYS A 78 -12.34 23.60 -4.54
C LYS A 78 -13.42 23.57 -3.46
N LYS A 79 -14.06 22.42 -3.28
CA LYS A 79 -15.16 22.28 -2.31
C LYS A 79 -14.69 22.51 -0.86
N TYR A 80 -13.53 21.98 -0.51
CA TYR A 80 -13.02 22.04 0.85
C TYR A 80 -11.95 23.11 1.08
N GLY A 81 -11.59 23.85 0.04
CA GLY A 81 -10.58 24.92 0.15
C GLY A 81 -9.19 24.41 0.52
N ILE A 82 -8.83 23.23 0.04
CA ILE A 82 -7.55 22.60 0.33
C ILE A 82 -6.75 22.38 -0.95
N GLU A 83 -5.44 22.23 -0.78
CA GLU A 83 -4.54 21.85 -1.87
C GLU A 83 -3.93 20.48 -1.56
N LEU A 84 -4.29 19.47 -2.31
CA LEU A 84 -3.89 18.10 -2.04
C LEU A 84 -2.37 17.90 -2.09
N TRP A 85 -1.67 18.63 -2.97
CA TRP A 85 -0.22 18.54 -3.06
C TRP A 85 0.47 19.02 -1.78
N LYS A 86 -0.10 20.02 -1.10
CA LYS A 86 0.42 20.50 0.19
C LYS A 86 0.22 19.46 1.29
N LEU A 87 -0.93 18.79 1.30
CA LEU A 87 -1.16 17.70 2.25
C LEU A 87 -0.19 16.54 2.02
N ALA A 88 -0.02 16.13 0.78
CA ALA A 88 0.92 15.06 0.42
C ALA A 88 2.36 15.43 0.78
N ASN A 89 2.75 16.69 0.59
CA ASN A 89 4.08 17.15 0.97
C ASN A 89 4.30 17.09 2.48
N ASN A 90 3.33 17.57 3.26
CA ASN A 90 3.43 17.51 4.72
C ASN A 90 3.55 16.07 5.23
N ASP A 91 2.77 15.18 4.68
CA ASP A 91 2.81 13.77 5.03
C ASP A 91 4.19 13.16 4.73
N ARG A 92 4.71 13.41 3.55
CA ARG A 92 6.02 12.89 3.13
C ARG A 92 7.17 13.45 3.93
N ILE A 93 7.18 14.74 4.19
CA ILE A 93 8.22 15.38 5.00
C ILE A 93 8.21 14.81 6.41
N PHE A 94 7.04 14.64 6.99
CA PHE A 94 6.90 14.14 8.35
C PHE A 94 7.35 12.68 8.47
N PHE A 95 6.90 11.80 7.58
CA PHE A 95 7.13 10.37 7.73
C PHE A 95 8.44 9.87 7.09
N LYS A 96 8.83 10.39 5.95
CA LYS A 96 10.01 9.88 5.22
C LYS A 96 11.30 10.60 5.52
N TYR A 97 11.25 11.91 5.67
CA TYR A 97 12.46 12.73 5.65
C TYR A 97 12.71 13.47 6.95
N ASN A 98 11.86 13.27 7.93
CA ASN A 98 12.01 13.83 9.26
C ASN A 98 12.36 15.33 9.22
N MET A 99 11.75 16.08 8.34
CA MET A 99 11.87 17.53 8.15
C MET A 99 13.25 18.05 7.72
N TYR A 100 14.17 17.17 7.31
CA TYR A 100 15.48 17.61 6.83
C TYR A 100 15.49 18.12 5.39
N TYR A 101 14.43 17.89 4.63
CA TYR A 101 14.36 18.28 3.24
C TYR A 101 13.23 19.26 3.01
N ASN A 102 13.60 20.42 2.42
CA ASN A 102 12.62 21.37 1.92
C ASN A 102 12.41 21.10 0.43
N PHE A 103 11.25 20.62 0.07
CA PHE A 103 10.90 20.42 -1.32
C PHE A 103 10.31 21.67 -1.91
N SER A 104 10.73 22.03 -3.12
CA SER A 104 10.07 23.06 -3.90
C SER A 104 8.71 22.54 -4.40
N GLU A 105 7.82 23.46 -4.77
CA GLU A 105 6.53 23.10 -5.34
C GLU A 105 6.68 22.20 -6.57
N THR A 106 7.64 22.51 -7.44
CA THR A 106 7.92 21.71 -8.65
C THR A 106 8.34 20.28 -8.30
N GLU A 107 9.20 20.12 -7.30
CA GLU A 107 9.62 18.80 -6.84
C GLU A 107 8.45 18.00 -6.28
N ILE A 108 7.59 18.65 -5.51
CA ILE A 108 6.40 18.03 -4.93
C ILE A 108 5.44 17.58 -6.01
N LEU A 109 5.18 18.43 -7.00
CA LEU A 109 4.31 18.09 -8.11
C LEU A 109 4.87 16.94 -8.94
N SER A 110 6.20 16.89 -9.12
CA SER A 110 6.87 15.79 -9.81
C SER A 110 6.70 14.47 -9.05
N ILE A 111 6.86 14.50 -7.73
CA ILE A 111 6.67 13.32 -6.89
C ILE A 111 5.22 12.85 -6.94
N LEU A 112 4.26 13.76 -6.83
CA LEU A 112 2.84 13.44 -6.91
C LEU A 112 2.46 12.86 -8.27
N GLU A 113 3.00 13.40 -9.35
CA GLU A 113 2.77 12.86 -10.68
C GLU A 113 3.25 11.41 -10.79
N GLN A 114 4.44 11.13 -10.27
CA GLN A 114 4.97 9.76 -10.24
C GLN A 114 4.10 8.83 -9.39
N GLU A 115 3.65 9.28 -8.24
CA GLU A 115 2.75 8.52 -7.39
C GLU A 115 1.40 8.25 -8.08
N CYS A 116 0.85 9.25 -8.74
CA CYS A 116 -0.40 9.08 -9.47
C CYS A 116 -0.27 8.10 -10.64
N ARG A 117 0.90 7.99 -11.26
CA ARG A 117 1.15 7.00 -12.31
C ARG A 117 1.21 5.56 -11.79
N LEU A 118 1.51 5.37 -10.52
CA LEU A 118 1.52 4.05 -9.89
C LEU A 118 0.11 3.55 -9.57
N PHE A 119 -0.82 4.45 -9.50
CA PHE A 119 -2.22 4.14 -9.31
C PHE A 119 -2.95 4.16 -10.68
#